data_fecb3095908733e91ace50a88d70f924
#
_entry.id   fecb3095908733e91ace50a88d70f924
#
_cell.length_a   1.000
_cell.length_b   1.000
_cell.length_c   1.000
_cell.angle_alpha   90.00
_cell.angle_beta   90.00
_cell.angle_gamma   90.00
#
_symmetry.space_group_name_H-M   'P 1'
#
loop_
_entity.id
_entity.type
_entity.pdbx_description
1 polymer ?
#
loop_
_entity_poly.entity_id
_entity_poly.type
_entity_poly.pdbx_seq_one_letter_code
_entity_poly.pdbx_strand_id
1 'polypeptide(L)'
;FEGPSPRPSPNRDTVEPVPVTTYDSDQLARFTPAMRQFLEIKARYPNTLVLCRLGDFYETFFEDAVLANRLIGITLTKRGKDPAGNPIPMAGVPFMTLDQYIARLVRLGESVVVVEQQGTPGKGMLERKISRIVTPGTLTDTALLPQKSDSILLSAAPPARRGQPWGFAWLTLSSGEFHGASLKEVDFETALSRIAPSEVLIPEGEKATLRERFACAVTPVPDWHYDSERGAETLKSKFELEHLDAWGVSDRPEILRAVNALLDYTSETQVDLLPFILPLQIEEESDTIVIDAASRRNLEITDPIRTDSGGPTLFTVLDGCRTSMGSRTLKKWLNNPLRSREKALSMAFKAVFVRSSITLGSCLSSPTITAFMAQERANAPVVISTCEASSMIT
;
A
#
# COMPACT_ATOMS: atom_id res chain seq x y z
N PHE A 1 2.23 35.57 -4.62
CA PHE A 1 1.80 34.89 -3.39
C PHE A 1 2.27 33.46 -3.49
N GLU A 2 3.45 33.17 -2.96
CA GLU A 2 3.95 31.82 -2.77
C GLU A 2 3.17 31.18 -1.65
N GLY A 3 2.35 30.19 -1.96
CA GLY A 3 1.65 29.37 -0.95
C GLY A 3 2.65 28.47 -0.23
N PRO A 4 2.39 28.08 1.04
CA PRO A 4 3.26 27.18 1.76
C PRO A 4 3.36 25.85 0.99
N SER A 5 4.59 25.45 0.69
CA SER A 5 4.91 24.16 0.12
C SER A 5 4.40 23.01 1.01
N PRO A 6 3.99 21.87 0.44
CA PRO A 6 3.65 20.70 1.23
C PRO A 6 4.83 20.41 2.18
N ARG A 7 4.53 20.09 3.44
CA ARG A 7 5.58 19.65 4.38
C ARG A 7 6.28 18.46 3.74
N PRO A 8 7.59 18.55 3.54
CA PRO A 8 8.33 17.38 3.11
C PRO A 8 8.09 16.27 4.15
N SER A 9 7.89 15.05 3.68
CA SER A 9 8.12 13.86 4.51
C SER A 9 9.41 14.10 5.30
N PRO A 10 9.51 13.71 6.60
CA PRO A 10 10.70 13.98 7.39
C PRO A 10 11.92 13.49 6.62
N ASN A 11 12.71 14.47 6.21
CA ASN A 11 13.69 14.36 5.15
C ASN A 11 14.74 13.32 5.56
N ARG A 12 14.82 12.18 4.87
CA ARG A 12 15.97 11.27 4.96
C ARG A 12 17.26 11.99 4.56
N ASP A 13 17.15 13.07 3.78
CA ASP A 13 18.27 13.76 3.17
C ASP A 13 19.00 14.75 4.10
N THR A 14 18.47 15.03 5.30
CA THR A 14 19.17 15.83 6.33
C THR A 14 20.01 14.99 7.30
N VAL A 15 19.98 13.68 7.14
CA VAL A 15 20.98 12.79 7.75
C VAL A 15 21.80 12.26 6.59
N GLU A 16 23.07 12.62 6.56
CA GLU A 16 24.03 11.87 5.74
C GLU A 16 23.74 10.39 5.97
N PRO A 17 23.49 9.59 4.91
CA PRO A 17 23.34 8.16 5.08
C PRO A 17 24.64 7.71 5.74
N VAL A 18 24.57 7.39 7.02
CA VAL A 18 25.70 6.73 7.67
C VAL A 18 25.85 5.44 6.87
N PRO A 19 27.00 5.22 6.21
CA PRO A 19 27.12 4.07 5.33
C PRO A 19 26.83 2.85 6.18
N VAL A 20 25.92 1.98 5.70
CA VAL A 20 25.79 0.61 6.21
C VAL A 20 27.22 0.09 6.24
N THR A 21 27.79 -0.02 7.42
CA THR A 21 29.21 -0.39 7.57
C THR A 21 29.28 -1.80 7.00
N THR A 22 29.80 -1.93 5.79
CA THR A 22 29.96 -3.21 5.11
C THR A 22 31.11 -3.89 5.82
N TYR A 23 30.77 -4.72 6.79
CA TYR A 23 31.75 -5.52 7.51
C TYR A 23 32.21 -6.66 6.60
N ASP A 24 33.52 -6.86 6.49
CA ASP A 24 34.09 -8.02 5.82
C ASP A 24 33.87 -9.30 6.64
N SER A 25 34.14 -10.47 6.05
CA SER A 25 33.93 -11.78 6.68
C SER A 25 34.64 -11.92 8.00
N ASP A 26 35.85 -11.36 8.14
CA ASP A 26 36.68 -11.43 9.35
C ASP A 26 36.13 -10.52 10.45
N GLN A 27 35.61 -9.37 10.07
CA GLN A 27 34.94 -8.45 10.99
C GLN A 27 33.61 -9.04 11.48
N LEU A 28 32.82 -9.63 10.57
CA LEU A 28 31.57 -10.33 10.93
C LEU A 28 31.81 -11.48 11.91
N ALA A 29 32.93 -12.20 11.78
CA ALA A 29 33.28 -13.29 12.70
C ALA A 29 33.51 -12.82 14.15
N ARG A 30 33.83 -11.55 14.36
CA ARG A 30 34.05 -10.97 15.71
C ARG A 30 32.75 -10.55 16.40
N PHE A 31 31.64 -10.50 15.71
CA PHE A 31 30.33 -10.22 16.30
C PHE A 31 29.72 -11.48 16.94
N THR A 32 28.83 -11.27 17.90
CA THR A 32 28.01 -12.37 18.43
C THR A 32 27.15 -12.99 17.34
N PRO A 33 26.79 -14.28 17.45
CA PRO A 33 25.96 -14.95 16.48
C PRO A 33 24.64 -14.20 16.18
N ALA A 34 24.04 -13.62 17.23
CA ALA A 34 22.83 -12.81 17.10
C ALA A 34 23.03 -11.56 16.24
N MET A 35 24.15 -10.88 16.44
CA MET A 35 24.48 -9.66 15.71
C MET A 35 24.85 -9.95 14.26
N ARG A 36 25.51 -11.09 13.99
CA ARG A 36 25.77 -11.54 12.61
C ARG A 36 24.49 -11.76 11.83
N GLN A 37 23.53 -12.50 12.42
CA GLN A 37 22.23 -12.72 11.77
C GLN A 37 21.47 -11.40 11.53
N PHE A 38 21.55 -10.45 12.47
CA PHE A 38 20.99 -9.11 12.25
C PHE A 38 21.64 -8.41 11.05
N LEU A 39 22.97 -8.40 10.97
CA LEU A 39 23.71 -7.74 9.88
C LEU A 39 23.47 -8.44 8.54
N GLU A 40 23.34 -9.75 8.49
CA GLU A 40 22.98 -10.51 7.29
C GLU A 40 21.59 -10.13 6.77
N ILE A 41 20.60 -10.00 7.67
CA ILE A 41 19.26 -9.55 7.31
C ILE A 41 19.29 -8.09 6.85
N LYS A 42 20.03 -7.23 7.56
CA LYS A 42 20.16 -5.82 7.18
C LYS A 42 20.82 -5.64 5.81
N ALA A 43 21.79 -6.49 5.47
CA ALA A 43 22.42 -6.48 4.14
C ALA A 43 21.44 -6.81 3.01
N ARG A 44 20.44 -7.66 3.27
CA ARG A 44 19.37 -7.97 2.31
C ARG A 44 18.33 -6.84 2.21
N TYR A 45 18.10 -6.12 3.31
CA TYR A 45 17.09 -5.06 3.40
C TYR A 45 17.73 -3.74 3.88
N PRO A 46 18.63 -3.14 3.10
CA PRO A 46 19.46 -2.01 3.54
C PRO A 46 18.61 -0.76 3.89
N ASN A 47 17.51 -0.55 3.19
CA ASN A 47 16.64 0.61 3.36
C ASN A 47 15.45 0.37 4.31
N THR A 48 15.41 -0.76 4.99
CA THR A 48 14.29 -1.18 5.84
C THR A 48 14.75 -1.30 7.28
N LEU A 49 13.97 -0.85 8.25
CA LEU A 49 14.28 -0.96 9.66
C LEU A 49 14.08 -2.41 10.14
N VAL A 50 15.10 -3.00 10.76
CA VAL A 50 15.07 -4.41 11.20
C VAL A 50 14.79 -4.46 12.69
N LEU A 51 13.73 -5.18 13.09
CA LEU A 51 13.35 -5.48 14.47
C LEU A 51 13.52 -6.97 14.74
N CYS A 52 14.52 -7.34 15.55
CA CYS A 52 14.81 -8.71 15.89
C CYS A 52 14.32 -9.08 17.29
N ARG A 53 13.57 -10.17 17.41
CA ARG A 53 13.15 -10.68 18.70
C ARG A 53 14.32 -11.19 19.51
N LEU A 54 14.43 -10.71 20.75
CA LEU A 54 15.41 -11.10 21.74
C LEU A 54 14.71 -11.20 23.11
N GLY A 55 14.22 -12.39 23.45
CA GLY A 55 13.41 -12.62 24.65
C GLY A 55 12.05 -11.90 24.55
N ASP A 56 11.77 -11.02 25.52
CA ASP A 56 10.52 -10.27 25.62
C ASP A 56 10.52 -8.94 24.86
N PHE A 57 11.60 -8.65 24.12
CA PHE A 57 11.75 -7.43 23.36
C PHE A 57 12.03 -7.71 21.88
N TYR A 58 11.65 -6.74 21.03
CA TYR A 58 12.20 -6.59 19.69
C TYR A 58 13.24 -5.49 19.74
N GLU A 59 14.46 -5.86 19.40
CA GLU A 59 15.61 -4.96 19.43
C GLU A 59 16.06 -4.60 18.02
N THR A 60 16.51 -3.38 17.86
CA THR A 60 17.12 -2.85 16.63
C THR A 60 18.47 -2.24 16.99
N PHE A 61 19.39 -2.20 16.03
CA PHE A 61 20.79 -1.85 16.28
C PHE A 61 21.30 -0.85 15.25
N PHE A 62 22.47 -0.28 15.55
CA PHE A 62 23.20 0.67 14.68
C PHE A 62 22.31 1.86 14.26
N GLU A 63 22.31 2.16 12.95
CA GLU A 63 21.58 3.27 12.36
C GLU A 63 20.06 3.11 12.53
N ASP A 64 19.55 1.88 12.49
CA ASP A 64 18.13 1.61 12.70
C ASP A 64 17.67 1.99 14.10
N ALA A 65 18.51 1.78 15.12
CA ALA A 65 18.23 2.19 16.48
C ALA A 65 18.20 3.71 16.63
N VAL A 66 19.14 4.41 15.99
CA VAL A 66 19.21 5.88 15.99
C VAL A 66 18.00 6.45 15.22
N LEU A 67 17.66 5.87 14.08
CA LEU A 67 16.50 6.27 13.28
C LEU A 67 15.19 6.09 14.06
N ALA A 68 14.99 4.93 14.67
CA ALA A 68 13.79 4.64 15.45
C ALA A 68 13.67 5.58 16.68
N ASN A 69 14.77 5.86 17.40
CA ASN A 69 14.77 6.87 18.47
C ASN A 69 14.31 8.23 17.95
N ARG A 70 14.86 8.70 16.81
CA ARG A 70 14.55 10.01 16.25
C ARG A 70 13.09 10.10 15.79
N LEU A 71 12.57 9.05 15.12
CA LEU A 71 11.24 9.07 14.51
C LEU A 71 10.11 8.89 15.52
N ILE A 72 10.28 7.97 16.46
CA ILE A 72 9.19 7.56 17.37
C ILE A 72 9.53 7.70 18.86
N GLY A 73 10.72 8.22 19.19
CA GLY A 73 11.10 8.57 20.57
C GLY A 73 11.35 7.36 21.49
N ILE A 74 11.69 6.18 20.94
CA ILE A 74 12.09 5.03 21.78
C ILE A 74 13.46 5.27 22.39
N THR A 75 13.67 4.74 23.59
CA THR A 75 14.93 4.95 24.32
C THR A 75 16.12 4.34 23.59
N LEU A 76 17.11 5.17 23.29
CA LEU A 76 18.39 4.73 22.72
C LEU A 76 19.34 4.32 23.83
N THR A 77 19.85 3.11 23.75
CA THR A 77 20.82 2.52 24.69
C THR A 77 22.02 1.98 23.92
N LYS A 78 22.87 1.20 24.57
CA LYS A 78 24.07 0.59 23.97
C LYS A 78 24.13 -0.87 24.36
N ARG A 79 24.50 -1.75 23.41
CA ARG A 79 24.67 -3.18 23.66
C ARG A 79 25.86 -3.76 22.92
N GLY A 80 26.88 -4.17 23.67
CA GLY A 80 28.10 -4.72 23.10
C GLY A 80 29.00 -3.66 22.48
N LYS A 81 29.99 -4.13 21.73
CA LYS A 81 30.95 -3.30 21.00
C LYS A 81 31.12 -3.85 19.57
N ASP A 82 31.39 -2.98 18.63
CA ASP A 82 31.80 -3.34 17.28
C ASP A 82 33.27 -3.85 17.26
N PRO A 83 33.77 -4.40 16.14
CA PRO A 83 35.16 -4.84 16.01
C PRO A 83 36.21 -3.76 16.25
N ALA A 84 35.82 -2.47 16.08
CA ALA A 84 36.70 -1.32 16.37
C ALA A 84 36.66 -0.88 17.84
N GLY A 85 35.82 -1.51 18.68
CA GLY A 85 35.68 -1.21 20.11
C GLY A 85 34.63 -0.15 20.43
N ASN A 86 33.90 0.38 19.48
CA ASN A 86 32.84 1.34 19.71
C ASN A 86 31.58 0.68 20.26
N PRO A 87 30.84 1.34 21.15
CA PRO A 87 29.60 0.82 21.66
C PRO A 87 28.52 0.81 20.56
N ILE A 88 27.81 -0.30 20.40
CA ILE A 88 26.75 -0.45 19.41
C ILE A 88 25.46 0.22 19.91
N PRO A 89 24.91 1.23 19.21
CA PRO A 89 23.61 1.79 19.53
C PRO A 89 22.53 0.70 19.45
N MET A 90 21.61 0.70 20.39
CA MET A 90 20.50 -0.25 20.47
C MET A 90 19.25 0.45 20.97
N ALA A 91 18.12 0.12 20.41
CA ALA A 91 16.81 0.48 20.91
C ALA A 91 15.90 -0.76 20.91
N GLY A 92 14.92 -0.81 21.80
CA GLY A 92 14.06 -1.96 21.91
C GLY A 92 12.63 -1.58 22.30
N VAL A 93 11.68 -2.38 21.83
CA VAL A 93 10.25 -2.27 22.12
C VAL A 93 9.75 -3.57 22.72
N PRO A 94 8.86 -3.55 23.73
CA PRO A 94 8.29 -4.76 24.31
C PRO A 94 7.48 -5.55 23.26
N PHE A 95 7.55 -6.87 23.31
CA PHE A 95 6.82 -7.79 22.43
C PHE A 95 5.32 -7.45 22.32
N MET A 96 4.67 -7.20 23.47
CA MET A 96 3.22 -6.94 23.52
C MET A 96 2.78 -5.63 22.83
N THR A 97 3.70 -4.72 22.58
CA THR A 97 3.41 -3.40 22.01
C THR A 97 4.01 -3.20 20.62
N LEU A 98 4.63 -4.23 20.05
CA LEU A 98 5.32 -4.17 18.76
C LEU A 98 4.46 -3.51 17.66
N ASP A 99 3.22 -3.96 17.51
CA ASP A 99 2.34 -3.48 16.42
C ASP A 99 2.05 -1.98 16.51
N GLN A 100 1.97 -1.43 17.71
CA GLN A 100 1.80 0.01 17.91
C GLN A 100 3.01 0.81 17.41
N TYR A 101 4.21 0.28 17.64
CA TYR A 101 5.45 0.91 17.16
C TYR A 101 5.62 0.76 15.65
N ILE A 102 5.31 -0.42 15.09
CA ILE A 102 5.28 -0.63 13.64
C ILE A 102 4.30 0.35 13.00
N ALA A 103 3.07 0.47 13.50
CA ALA A 103 2.08 1.40 12.99
C ALA A 103 2.58 2.86 12.96
N ARG A 104 3.34 3.28 13.98
CA ARG A 104 3.94 4.63 14.03
C ARG A 104 5.03 4.81 12.98
N LEU A 105 5.94 3.84 12.83
CA LEU A 105 7.02 3.87 11.84
C LEU A 105 6.45 3.90 10.41
N VAL A 106 5.51 3.02 10.11
CA VAL A 106 4.91 2.91 8.78
C VAL A 106 4.11 4.16 8.40
N ARG A 107 3.42 4.80 9.35
CA ARG A 107 2.77 6.11 9.11
C ARG A 107 3.76 7.23 8.78
N LEU A 108 5.01 7.10 9.21
CA LEU A 108 6.09 8.02 8.86
C LEU A 108 6.79 7.65 7.55
N GLY A 109 6.30 6.62 6.85
CA GLY A 109 6.82 6.17 5.56
C GLY A 109 7.97 5.16 5.67
N GLU A 110 8.23 4.61 6.88
CA GLU A 110 9.30 3.62 7.06
C GLU A 110 8.79 2.20 6.86
N SER A 111 9.59 1.37 6.22
CA SER A 111 9.36 -0.07 6.10
C SER A 111 10.07 -0.82 7.22
N VAL A 112 9.47 -1.90 7.70
CA VAL A 112 9.97 -2.67 8.86
C VAL A 112 10.02 -4.16 8.55
N VAL A 113 11.17 -4.79 8.78
CA VAL A 113 11.34 -6.25 8.78
C VAL A 113 11.25 -6.76 10.21
N VAL A 114 10.33 -7.65 10.48
CA VAL A 114 10.16 -8.32 11.77
C VAL A 114 10.79 -9.71 11.70
N VAL A 115 11.69 -9.97 12.64
CA VAL A 115 12.46 -11.21 12.71
C VAL A 115 12.15 -11.95 13.98
N GLU A 116 11.71 -13.19 13.85
CA GLU A 116 11.38 -14.08 14.97
C GLU A 116 12.51 -15.04 15.28
N GLN A 117 12.58 -15.46 16.54
CA GLN A 117 13.44 -16.56 16.97
C GLN A 117 12.74 -17.90 16.74
N GLN A 118 13.40 -18.80 16.03
CA GLN A 118 12.95 -20.19 15.88
C GLN A 118 13.88 -21.15 16.61
N GLY A 119 13.31 -22.13 17.30
CA GLY A 119 14.02 -23.15 18.06
C GLY A 119 13.63 -23.19 19.55
N THR A 120 14.06 -24.25 20.22
CA THR A 120 13.81 -24.43 21.67
C THR A 120 14.94 -23.82 22.46
N PRO A 121 14.67 -22.92 23.41
CA PRO A 121 15.72 -22.40 24.31
C PRO A 121 16.49 -23.51 24.99
N GLY A 122 17.83 -23.46 24.96
CA GLY A 122 18.71 -24.45 25.61
C GLY A 122 19.21 -25.59 24.70
N LYS A 123 18.75 -25.70 23.44
CA LYS A 123 19.25 -26.70 22.48
C LYS A 123 19.93 -26.02 21.29
N GLY A 124 21.11 -25.43 21.48
CA GLY A 124 21.90 -24.86 20.40
C GLY A 124 21.58 -23.38 20.11
N MET A 125 22.11 -22.88 18.98
CA MET A 125 21.93 -21.50 18.54
C MET A 125 20.51 -21.32 17.93
N LEU A 126 19.76 -20.34 18.45
CA LEU A 126 18.44 -20.00 17.92
C LEU A 126 18.61 -19.36 16.53
N GLU A 127 17.93 -19.92 15.55
CA GLU A 127 17.86 -19.36 14.21
C GLU A 127 16.89 -18.18 14.18
N ARG A 128 17.21 -17.16 13.40
CA ARG A 128 16.35 -15.98 13.20
C ARG A 128 15.80 -15.98 11.79
N LYS A 129 14.48 -16.01 11.69
CA LYS A 129 13.79 -15.98 10.40
C LYS A 129 12.91 -14.73 10.29
N ILE A 130 12.86 -14.17 9.10
CA ILE A 130 11.94 -13.11 8.78
C ILE A 130 10.52 -13.67 8.92
N SER A 131 9.73 -13.05 9.79
CA SER A 131 8.34 -13.40 10.03
C SER A 131 7.43 -12.61 9.10
N ARG A 132 7.67 -11.31 9.01
CA ARG A 132 6.90 -10.42 8.12
C ARG A 132 7.70 -9.19 7.73
N ILE A 133 7.36 -8.65 6.56
CA ILE A 133 7.85 -7.35 6.09
C ILE A 133 6.63 -6.44 6.02
N VAL A 134 6.68 -5.30 6.72
CA VAL A 134 5.57 -4.34 6.77
C VAL A 134 6.01 -3.06 6.11
N THR A 135 5.33 -2.67 5.04
CA THR A 135 5.62 -1.43 4.31
C THR A 135 4.39 -0.53 4.25
N PRO A 136 4.51 0.75 3.95
CA PRO A 136 3.36 1.66 3.85
C PRO A 136 2.30 1.22 2.85
N GLY A 137 2.70 0.57 1.75
CA GLY A 137 1.82 0.10 0.67
C GLY A 137 1.27 -1.31 0.88
N THR A 138 1.84 -2.10 1.80
CA THR A 138 1.46 -3.52 1.97
C THR A 138 0.73 -3.81 3.29
N LEU A 139 0.13 -2.80 3.90
CA LEU A 139 -0.63 -2.97 5.13
C LEU A 139 -1.95 -3.71 4.89
N THR A 140 -2.16 -4.80 5.61
CA THR A 140 -3.41 -5.59 5.60
C THR A 140 -4.03 -5.72 6.97
N ASP A 141 -3.22 -5.63 8.02
CA ASP A 141 -3.68 -5.73 9.39
C ASP A 141 -4.54 -4.50 9.75
N THR A 142 -5.77 -4.76 10.17
CA THR A 142 -6.73 -3.71 10.57
C THR A 142 -6.24 -2.87 11.75
N ALA A 143 -5.36 -3.41 12.59
CA ALA A 143 -4.75 -2.69 13.71
C ALA A 143 -3.70 -1.67 13.23
N LEU A 144 -3.07 -1.93 12.10
CA LEU A 144 -2.03 -1.07 11.50
C LEU A 144 -2.61 -0.08 10.49
N LEU A 145 -3.69 -0.47 9.80
CA LEU A 145 -4.35 0.36 8.79
C LEU A 145 -4.94 1.64 9.40
N PRO A 146 -4.82 2.77 8.73
CA PRO A 146 -5.60 3.96 9.07
C PRO A 146 -7.09 3.62 8.98
N GLN A 147 -7.89 4.08 9.95
CA GLN A 147 -9.31 3.68 10.04
C GLN A 147 -10.12 4.02 8.79
N LYS A 148 -9.79 5.12 8.09
CA LYS A 148 -10.59 5.69 7.00
C LYS A 148 -9.84 5.83 5.66
N SER A 149 -8.68 5.20 5.51
CA SER A 149 -7.93 5.19 4.25
C SER A 149 -7.40 3.80 3.94
N ASP A 150 -7.30 3.51 2.65
CA ASP A 150 -6.63 2.30 2.18
C ASP A 150 -5.12 2.49 2.14
N SER A 151 -4.40 1.39 2.25
CA SER A 151 -2.99 1.31 1.93
C SER A 151 -2.87 0.84 0.49
N ILE A 152 -2.43 1.74 -0.39
CA ILE A 152 -2.29 1.47 -1.82
C ILE A 152 -0.80 1.39 -2.17
N LEU A 153 -0.40 0.27 -2.74
CA LEU A 153 0.90 0.06 -3.34
C LEU A 153 0.80 0.35 -4.84
N LEU A 154 1.56 1.32 -5.33
CA LEU A 154 1.63 1.70 -6.74
C LEU A 154 2.99 1.33 -7.31
N SER A 155 3.03 0.76 -8.50
CA SER A 155 4.24 0.66 -9.32
C SER A 155 4.15 1.64 -10.48
N ALA A 156 5.15 2.49 -10.65
CA ALA A 156 5.24 3.47 -11.73
C ALA A 156 6.38 3.08 -12.70
N ALA A 157 6.02 2.60 -13.88
CA ALA A 157 6.96 2.31 -14.96
C ALA A 157 7.14 3.55 -15.83
N PRO A 158 8.33 4.16 -15.87
CA PRO A 158 8.59 5.33 -16.70
C PRO A 158 8.52 4.98 -18.19
N PRO A 159 8.26 5.94 -19.08
CA PRO A 159 8.27 5.74 -20.52
C PRO A 159 9.59 5.13 -21.00
N ALA A 160 9.53 4.06 -21.80
CA ALA A 160 10.75 3.47 -22.38
C ALA A 160 11.44 4.41 -23.38
N ARG A 161 10.68 5.32 -23.99
CA ARG A 161 11.16 6.39 -24.89
C ARG A 161 10.38 7.67 -24.66
N ARG A 162 11.01 8.79 -24.89
CA ARG A 162 10.36 10.12 -24.79
C ARG A 162 9.08 10.16 -25.65
N GLY A 163 7.98 10.59 -25.03
CA GLY A 163 6.67 10.68 -25.69
C GLY A 163 5.80 9.42 -25.60
N GLN A 164 6.33 8.32 -25.07
CA GLN A 164 5.53 7.15 -24.71
C GLN A 164 4.81 7.37 -23.38
N PRO A 165 3.72 6.62 -23.12
CA PRO A 165 2.99 6.73 -21.85
C PRO A 165 3.76 6.10 -20.68
N TRP A 166 3.39 6.53 -19.48
CA TRP A 166 3.69 5.87 -18.23
C TRP A 166 2.82 4.64 -18.05
N GLY A 167 3.38 3.58 -17.50
CA GLY A 167 2.59 2.45 -17.01
C GLY A 167 2.39 2.55 -15.51
N PHE A 168 1.15 2.56 -15.06
CA PHE A 168 0.81 2.44 -13.65
C PHE A 168 0.14 1.09 -13.39
N ALA A 169 0.54 0.45 -12.30
CA ALA A 169 -0.19 -0.67 -11.73
C ALA A 169 -0.30 -0.46 -10.23
N TRP A 170 -1.47 -0.66 -9.64
CA TRP A 170 -1.63 -0.51 -8.20
C TRP A 170 -2.52 -1.58 -7.59
N LEU A 171 -2.25 -1.85 -6.33
CA LEU A 171 -2.85 -2.92 -5.57
C LEU A 171 -3.28 -2.41 -4.19
N THR A 172 -4.50 -2.75 -3.81
CA THR A 172 -5.01 -2.60 -2.45
C THR A 172 -5.07 -3.97 -1.80
N LEU A 173 -4.05 -4.36 -1.06
CA LEU A 173 -3.94 -5.72 -0.50
C LEU A 173 -5.08 -6.08 0.44
N SER A 174 -5.65 -5.11 1.17
CA SER A 174 -6.76 -5.34 2.09
C SER A 174 -8.07 -5.76 1.41
N SER A 175 -8.26 -5.41 0.13
CA SER A 175 -9.43 -5.77 -0.69
C SER A 175 -9.10 -6.69 -1.85
N GLY A 176 -7.81 -6.87 -2.18
CA GLY A 176 -7.35 -7.59 -3.35
C GLY A 176 -7.52 -6.83 -4.67
N GLU A 177 -8.03 -5.61 -4.66
CA GLU A 177 -8.28 -4.83 -5.87
C GLU A 177 -6.96 -4.51 -6.59
N PHE A 178 -6.91 -4.88 -7.87
CA PHE A 178 -5.74 -4.75 -8.72
C PHE A 178 -6.08 -4.00 -10.00
N HIS A 179 -5.41 -2.89 -10.23
CA HIS A 179 -5.69 -1.99 -11.34
C HIS A 179 -4.44 -1.67 -12.15
N GLY A 180 -4.65 -1.29 -13.41
CA GLY A 180 -3.60 -0.80 -14.31
C GLY A 180 -4.09 0.36 -15.15
N ALA A 181 -3.19 1.28 -15.51
CA ALA A 181 -3.47 2.39 -16.40
C ALA A 181 -2.27 2.77 -17.24
N SER A 182 -2.53 3.22 -18.45
CA SER A 182 -1.55 3.87 -19.33
C SER A 182 -1.80 5.38 -19.31
N LEU A 183 -0.81 6.18 -18.93
CA LEU A 183 -0.97 7.60 -18.63
C LEU A 183 0.00 8.44 -19.44
N LYS A 184 -0.49 9.55 -19.99
CA LYS A 184 0.37 10.58 -20.57
C LYS A 184 1.05 11.37 -19.46
N GLU A 185 2.20 11.98 -19.77
CA GLU A 185 2.93 12.83 -18.84
C GLU A 185 2.06 13.93 -18.20
N VAL A 186 1.14 14.52 -18.98
CA VAL A 186 0.26 15.60 -18.51
C VAL A 186 -0.76 15.14 -17.45
N ASP A 187 -1.10 13.86 -17.42
CA ASP A 187 -2.11 13.27 -16.55
C ASP A 187 -1.49 12.64 -15.28
N PHE A 188 -0.17 12.59 -15.22
CA PHE A 188 0.59 11.93 -14.15
C PHE A 188 0.21 12.43 -12.75
N GLU A 189 0.29 13.74 -12.51
CA GLU A 189 0.00 14.35 -11.21
C GLU A 189 -1.48 14.21 -10.83
N THR A 190 -2.37 14.28 -11.83
CA THR A 190 -3.80 14.09 -11.64
C THR A 190 -4.11 12.64 -11.20
N ALA A 191 -3.50 11.66 -11.85
CA ALA A 191 -3.64 10.26 -11.50
C ALA A 191 -3.09 9.98 -10.10
N LEU A 192 -1.90 10.49 -9.75
CA LEU A 192 -1.33 10.35 -8.42
C LEU A 192 -2.23 10.93 -7.32
N SER A 193 -2.75 12.15 -7.53
CA SER A 193 -3.64 12.77 -6.55
C SER A 193 -4.96 12.01 -6.36
N ARG A 194 -5.42 11.31 -7.40
CA ARG A 194 -6.62 10.49 -7.39
C ARG A 194 -6.40 9.14 -6.71
N ILE A 195 -5.34 8.44 -7.08
CA ILE A 195 -4.96 7.13 -6.51
C ILE A 195 -4.54 7.30 -5.05
N ALA A 196 -3.81 8.37 -4.74
CA ALA A 196 -3.27 8.69 -3.42
C ALA A 196 -2.50 7.49 -2.80
N PRO A 197 -1.43 6.99 -3.46
CA PRO A 197 -0.71 5.82 -3.01
C PRO A 197 -0.02 6.07 -1.67
N SER A 198 0.06 5.02 -0.84
CA SER A 198 0.83 5.03 0.41
C SER A 198 2.32 4.75 0.15
N GLU A 199 2.59 3.99 -0.89
CA GLU A 199 3.96 3.63 -1.32
C GLU A 199 4.01 3.51 -2.84
N VAL A 200 5.12 3.97 -3.42
CA VAL A 200 5.38 3.90 -4.86
C VAL A 200 6.67 3.15 -5.13
N LEU A 201 6.59 2.14 -5.98
CA LEU A 201 7.74 1.43 -6.53
C LEU A 201 8.24 2.15 -7.78
N ILE A 202 9.54 2.36 -7.87
CA ILE A 202 10.20 2.96 -9.04
C ILE A 202 11.45 2.16 -9.41
N PRO A 203 11.90 2.18 -10.68
CA PRO A 203 13.19 1.60 -11.06
C PRO A 203 14.35 2.25 -10.28
N GLU A 204 15.31 1.44 -9.83
CA GLU A 204 16.45 1.92 -9.05
C GLU A 204 17.29 2.92 -9.84
N GLY A 205 17.49 2.70 -11.14
CA GLY A 205 18.21 3.61 -12.03
C GLY A 205 17.56 4.99 -12.15
N GLU A 206 16.26 5.12 -11.92
CA GLU A 206 15.50 6.37 -12.00
C GLU A 206 15.26 7.04 -10.64
N LYS A 207 15.80 6.50 -9.56
CA LYS A 207 15.56 6.97 -8.18
C LYS A 207 15.83 8.47 -8.00
N ALA A 208 16.94 8.96 -8.52
CA ALA A 208 17.34 10.37 -8.37
C ALA A 208 16.38 11.34 -9.07
N THR A 209 15.79 10.91 -10.19
CA THR A 209 14.92 11.72 -11.04
C THR A 209 13.47 11.70 -10.57
N LEU A 210 13.01 10.54 -10.09
CA LEU A 210 11.60 10.31 -9.81
C LEU A 210 11.19 10.54 -8.36
N ARG A 211 12.10 10.41 -7.40
CA ARG A 211 11.78 10.49 -5.98
C ARG A 211 11.02 11.76 -5.59
N GLU A 212 11.43 12.90 -6.11
CA GLU A 212 10.84 14.20 -5.77
C GLU A 212 9.41 14.38 -6.32
N ARG A 213 8.99 13.54 -7.27
CA ARG A 213 7.65 13.59 -7.86
C ARG A 213 6.57 12.99 -6.97
N PHE A 214 6.95 12.23 -5.94
CA PHE A 214 6.02 11.52 -5.08
C PHE A 214 6.05 12.08 -3.65
N ALA A 215 4.87 12.40 -3.12
CA ALA A 215 4.72 12.90 -1.75
C ALA A 215 4.63 11.78 -0.69
N CYS A 216 4.64 10.52 -1.12
CA CYS A 216 4.54 9.33 -0.26
C CYS A 216 5.88 8.58 -0.16
N ALA A 217 5.88 7.43 0.51
CA ALA A 217 7.04 6.55 0.55
C ALA A 217 7.42 6.07 -0.86
N VAL A 218 8.70 6.14 -1.19
CA VAL A 218 9.23 5.70 -2.49
C VAL A 218 10.24 4.58 -2.26
N THR A 219 9.96 3.43 -2.84
CA THR A 219 10.79 2.24 -2.75
C THR A 219 11.41 1.94 -4.11
N PRO A 220 12.72 2.14 -4.26
CA PRO A 220 13.41 1.73 -5.48
C PRO A 220 13.51 0.20 -5.51
N VAL A 221 13.19 -0.38 -6.66
CA VAL A 221 13.35 -1.81 -6.94
C VAL A 221 14.28 -2.01 -8.14
N PRO A 222 14.98 -3.13 -8.23
CA PRO A 222 15.89 -3.39 -9.35
C PRO A 222 15.22 -3.23 -10.71
N ASP A 223 15.92 -2.65 -11.68
CA ASP A 223 15.38 -2.31 -13.01
C ASP A 223 14.85 -3.53 -13.76
N TRP A 224 15.39 -4.73 -13.51
CA TRP A 224 14.96 -5.97 -14.15
C TRP A 224 13.55 -6.43 -13.73
N HIS A 225 12.97 -5.87 -12.66
CA HIS A 225 11.56 -6.09 -12.33
C HIS A 225 10.61 -5.37 -13.32
N TYR A 226 11.10 -4.35 -14.04
CA TYR A 226 10.30 -3.63 -15.04
C TYR A 226 10.41 -4.26 -16.43
N ASP A 227 10.09 -5.55 -16.52
CA ASP A 227 10.10 -6.32 -17.75
C ASP A 227 8.68 -6.65 -18.21
N SER A 228 8.33 -6.31 -19.45
CA SER A 228 6.99 -6.52 -20.01
C SER A 228 6.71 -7.98 -20.37
N GLU A 229 7.71 -8.73 -20.82
CA GLU A 229 7.55 -10.16 -21.19
C GLU A 229 7.31 -10.99 -19.93
N ARG A 230 8.14 -10.78 -18.90
CA ARG A 230 7.95 -11.40 -17.58
C ARG A 230 6.61 -11.00 -16.97
N GLY A 231 6.20 -9.73 -17.11
CA GLY A 231 4.90 -9.26 -16.61
C GLY A 231 3.73 -9.98 -17.26
N ALA A 232 3.81 -10.23 -18.57
CA ALA A 232 2.82 -11.02 -19.30
C ALA A 232 2.79 -12.48 -18.81
N GLU A 233 3.96 -13.12 -18.65
CA GLU A 233 4.06 -14.48 -18.14
C GLU A 233 3.56 -14.61 -16.70
N THR A 234 3.92 -13.68 -15.84
CA THR A 234 3.47 -13.64 -14.44
C THR A 234 1.95 -13.54 -14.35
N LEU A 235 1.31 -12.66 -15.14
CA LEU A 235 -0.15 -12.55 -15.19
C LEU A 235 -0.80 -13.84 -15.70
N LYS A 236 -0.30 -14.42 -16.78
CA LYS A 236 -0.82 -15.68 -17.34
C LYS A 236 -0.74 -16.81 -16.33
N SER A 237 0.41 -16.98 -15.69
CA SER A 237 0.64 -18.02 -14.69
C SER A 237 -0.24 -17.82 -13.46
N LYS A 238 -0.33 -16.57 -12.95
CA LYS A 238 -1.08 -16.27 -11.73
C LYS A 238 -2.58 -16.48 -11.88
N PHE A 239 -3.15 -16.11 -13.04
CA PHE A 239 -4.59 -16.16 -13.28
C PHE A 239 -5.01 -17.30 -14.24
N GLU A 240 -4.09 -18.24 -14.52
CA GLU A 240 -4.32 -19.41 -15.38
C GLU A 240 -4.88 -19.02 -16.77
N LEU A 241 -4.32 -17.97 -17.38
CA LEU A 241 -4.77 -17.43 -18.66
C LEU A 241 -3.91 -17.90 -19.81
N GLU A 242 -4.51 -18.29 -20.93
CA GLU A 242 -3.79 -18.55 -22.18
C GLU A 242 -3.40 -17.25 -22.89
N HIS A 243 -4.30 -16.26 -22.90
CA HIS A 243 -4.14 -14.97 -23.58
C HIS A 243 -4.53 -13.80 -22.70
N LEU A 244 -3.90 -12.63 -22.91
CA LEU A 244 -4.15 -11.40 -22.15
C LEU A 244 -5.11 -10.44 -22.87
N ASP A 245 -5.59 -10.77 -24.07
CA ASP A 245 -6.39 -9.89 -24.91
C ASP A 245 -7.72 -9.49 -24.25
N ALA A 246 -8.34 -10.42 -23.51
CA ALA A 246 -9.56 -10.16 -22.78
C ALA A 246 -9.41 -9.09 -21.69
N TRP A 247 -8.18 -8.84 -21.23
CA TRP A 247 -7.88 -7.83 -20.23
C TRP A 247 -7.38 -6.51 -20.83
N GLY A 248 -7.20 -6.45 -22.16
CA GLY A 248 -6.79 -5.24 -22.87
C GLY A 248 -5.37 -4.77 -22.55
N VAL A 249 -4.47 -5.68 -22.18
CA VAL A 249 -3.08 -5.35 -21.81
C VAL A 249 -2.03 -5.88 -22.80
N SER A 250 -2.43 -6.69 -23.79
CA SER A 250 -1.52 -7.31 -24.75
C SER A 250 -0.67 -6.27 -25.49
N ASP A 251 -1.25 -5.12 -25.86
CA ASP A 251 -0.60 -4.03 -26.59
C ASP A 251 -0.13 -2.88 -25.67
N ARG A 252 -0.05 -3.13 -24.36
CA ARG A 252 0.33 -2.10 -23.36
C ARG A 252 1.54 -2.53 -22.53
N PRO A 253 2.73 -2.59 -23.15
CA PRO A 253 3.95 -3.06 -22.47
C PRO A 253 4.31 -2.22 -21.24
N GLU A 254 3.97 -0.93 -21.21
CA GLU A 254 4.18 -0.05 -20.07
C GLU A 254 3.40 -0.51 -18.83
N ILE A 255 2.16 -0.98 -18.99
CA ILE A 255 1.37 -1.54 -17.88
C ILE A 255 1.99 -2.86 -17.43
N LEU A 256 2.37 -3.74 -18.36
CA LEU A 256 2.97 -5.03 -18.04
C LEU A 256 4.28 -4.87 -17.24
N ARG A 257 5.09 -3.86 -17.57
CA ARG A 257 6.30 -3.51 -16.81
C ARG A 257 5.96 -3.14 -15.36
N ALA A 258 4.98 -2.26 -15.16
CA ALA A 258 4.54 -1.85 -13.84
C ALA A 258 3.94 -3.02 -13.05
N VAL A 259 3.16 -3.87 -13.70
CA VAL A 259 2.55 -5.08 -13.13
C VAL A 259 3.62 -6.06 -12.64
N ASN A 260 4.66 -6.31 -13.45
CA ASN A 260 5.71 -7.24 -13.03
C ASN A 260 6.40 -6.76 -11.75
N ALA A 261 6.85 -5.50 -11.72
CA ALA A 261 7.48 -4.93 -10.53
C ALA A 261 6.57 -4.96 -9.29
N LEU A 262 5.27 -4.71 -9.47
CA LEU A 262 4.28 -4.75 -8.39
C LEU A 262 4.11 -6.16 -7.83
N LEU A 263 3.92 -7.16 -8.69
CA LEU A 263 3.69 -8.55 -8.29
C LEU A 263 4.96 -9.19 -7.71
N ASP A 264 6.13 -8.94 -8.29
CA ASP A 264 7.41 -9.43 -7.76
C ASP A 264 7.64 -8.86 -6.34
N TYR A 265 7.49 -7.55 -6.15
CA TYR A 265 7.62 -6.93 -4.83
C TYR A 265 6.60 -7.46 -3.81
N THR A 266 5.35 -7.66 -4.25
CA THR A 266 4.32 -8.24 -3.38
C THR A 266 4.66 -9.68 -3.01
N SER A 267 5.23 -10.46 -3.92
CA SER A 267 5.65 -11.84 -3.66
C SER A 267 6.79 -11.93 -2.64
N GLU A 268 7.67 -10.95 -2.63
CA GLU A 268 8.78 -10.88 -1.67
C GLU A 268 8.35 -10.41 -0.27
N THR A 269 7.32 -9.54 -0.21
CA THR A 269 6.90 -8.91 1.04
C THR A 269 5.68 -9.58 1.69
N GLN A 270 4.77 -10.15 0.88
CA GLN A 270 3.45 -10.64 1.29
C GLN A 270 3.04 -11.93 0.55
N VAL A 271 3.86 -12.98 0.65
CA VAL A 271 3.66 -14.25 -0.09
C VAL A 271 2.26 -14.83 0.12
N ASP A 272 1.76 -14.81 1.35
CA ASP A 272 0.48 -15.44 1.73
C ASP A 272 -0.74 -14.72 1.14
N LEU A 273 -0.59 -13.48 0.68
CA LEU A 273 -1.69 -12.66 0.17
C LEU A 273 -1.86 -12.72 -1.35
N LEU A 274 -0.86 -13.22 -2.06
CA LEU A 274 -0.92 -13.35 -3.52
C LEU A 274 -2.18 -14.08 -4.04
N PRO A 275 -2.65 -15.17 -3.41
CA PRO A 275 -3.84 -15.89 -3.89
C PRO A 275 -5.13 -15.06 -3.86
N PHE A 276 -5.19 -14.00 -3.05
CA PHE A 276 -6.38 -13.18 -2.84
C PHE A 276 -6.45 -11.94 -3.75
N ILE A 277 -5.46 -11.73 -4.62
CA ILE A 277 -5.46 -10.64 -5.59
C ILE A 277 -6.52 -10.92 -6.67
N LEU A 278 -7.39 -9.96 -6.89
CA LEU A 278 -8.44 -10.01 -7.91
C LEU A 278 -7.85 -9.84 -9.32
N PRO A 279 -8.58 -10.22 -10.38
CA PRO A 279 -8.16 -9.98 -11.76
C PRO A 279 -7.85 -8.51 -12.04
N LEU A 280 -6.82 -8.27 -12.86
CA LEU A 280 -6.40 -6.92 -13.24
C LEU A 280 -7.53 -6.18 -13.97
N GLN A 281 -7.83 -4.99 -13.50
CA GLN A 281 -8.79 -4.09 -14.12
C GLN A 281 -8.06 -2.90 -14.75
N ILE A 282 -8.23 -2.72 -16.04
CA ILE A 282 -7.65 -1.57 -16.74
C ILE A 282 -8.60 -0.39 -16.59
N GLU A 283 -8.08 0.71 -16.06
CA GLU A 283 -8.82 1.96 -16.00
C GLU A 283 -8.64 2.75 -17.28
N GLU A 284 -9.78 3.14 -17.87
CA GLU A 284 -9.84 4.04 -19.01
C GLU A 284 -10.24 5.46 -18.55
N GLU A 285 -9.63 6.48 -19.12
CA GLU A 285 -9.92 7.89 -18.79
C GLU A 285 -11.42 8.27 -18.97
N SER A 286 -12.15 7.51 -19.78
CA SER A 286 -13.56 7.78 -20.07
C SER A 286 -14.52 7.44 -18.93
N ASP A 287 -14.13 6.62 -17.97
CA ASP A 287 -15.06 6.10 -16.96
C ASP A 287 -15.31 7.06 -15.80
N THR A 288 -14.37 7.95 -15.51
CA THR A 288 -14.46 8.89 -14.38
C THR A 288 -14.45 10.34 -14.85
N ILE A 289 -14.95 11.24 -14.00
CA ILE A 289 -14.80 12.68 -14.19
C ILE A 289 -13.37 13.03 -13.75
N VAL A 290 -12.58 13.57 -14.66
CA VAL A 290 -11.22 14.02 -14.38
C VAL A 290 -11.29 15.32 -13.56
N ILE A 291 -10.74 15.26 -12.33
CA ILE A 291 -10.56 16.41 -11.45
C ILE A 291 -9.06 16.58 -11.27
N ASP A 292 -8.49 17.67 -11.76
CA ASP A 292 -7.07 17.94 -11.62
C ASP A 292 -6.64 18.11 -10.13
N ALA A 293 -5.35 17.96 -9.87
CA ALA A 293 -4.82 17.98 -8.49
C ALA A 293 -5.09 19.30 -7.75
N ALA A 294 -5.06 20.44 -8.46
CA ALA A 294 -5.33 21.75 -7.86
C ALA A 294 -6.81 21.91 -7.52
N SER A 295 -7.71 21.54 -8.44
CA SER A 295 -9.15 21.54 -8.21
C SER A 295 -9.55 20.61 -7.08
N ARG A 296 -8.99 19.40 -7.03
CA ARG A 296 -9.23 18.43 -5.94
C ARG A 296 -8.88 19.00 -4.58
N ARG A 297 -7.72 19.65 -4.48
CA ARG A 297 -7.27 20.30 -3.24
C ARG A 297 -8.17 21.50 -2.88
N ASN A 298 -8.51 22.34 -3.86
CA ASN A 298 -9.33 23.53 -3.62
C ASN A 298 -10.77 23.19 -3.22
N LEU A 299 -11.29 22.06 -3.68
CA LEU A 299 -12.62 21.56 -3.30
C LEU A 299 -12.63 20.87 -1.92
N GLU A 300 -11.46 20.68 -1.29
CA GLU A 300 -11.33 20.01 0.00
C GLU A 300 -12.12 18.68 0.06
N ILE A 301 -11.98 17.87 -0.99
CA ILE A 301 -12.76 16.62 -1.12
C ILE A 301 -12.43 15.67 0.00
N THR A 302 -11.15 15.38 0.22
CA THR A 302 -10.67 14.42 1.23
C THR A 302 -9.72 15.03 2.24
N ASP A 303 -9.01 16.08 1.86
CA ASP A 303 -7.96 16.69 2.65
C ASP A 303 -8.19 18.19 2.78
N PRO A 304 -8.09 18.78 4.00
CA PRO A 304 -8.31 20.21 4.19
C PRO A 304 -7.10 21.01 3.65
N ILE A 305 -7.34 22.21 3.12
CA ILE A 305 -6.28 23.12 2.66
C ILE A 305 -5.41 23.53 3.86
N ARG A 306 -6.05 23.79 5.00
CA ARG A 306 -5.37 24.17 6.24
C ARG A 306 -5.28 22.97 7.17
N THR A 307 -4.10 22.37 7.24
CA THR A 307 -3.85 21.21 8.12
C THR A 307 -3.92 21.55 9.62
N ASP A 308 -3.67 22.81 9.99
CA ASP A 308 -3.60 23.24 11.39
C ASP A 308 -4.98 23.47 12.03
N SER A 309 -6.04 23.65 11.22
CA SER A 309 -7.38 23.97 11.73
C SER A 309 -8.32 22.77 11.82
N GLY A 310 -7.94 21.61 11.28
CA GLY A 310 -8.81 20.42 11.27
C GLY A 310 -10.18 20.66 10.62
N GLY A 311 -10.24 21.55 9.62
CA GLY A 311 -11.50 21.93 8.96
C GLY A 311 -12.25 20.75 8.37
N PRO A 312 -13.59 20.84 8.24
CA PRO A 312 -14.38 19.76 7.64
C PRO A 312 -14.09 19.68 6.14
N THR A 313 -13.90 18.47 5.64
CA THR A 313 -13.83 18.17 4.20
C THR A 313 -15.16 17.62 3.71
N LEU A 314 -15.38 17.59 2.38
CA LEU A 314 -16.57 16.95 1.82
C LEU A 314 -16.71 15.50 2.34
N PHE A 315 -15.61 14.75 2.38
CA PHE A 315 -15.59 13.40 2.92
C PHE A 315 -16.04 13.36 4.39
N THR A 316 -15.50 14.21 5.27
CA THR A 316 -15.83 14.18 6.70
C THR A 316 -17.28 14.58 6.98
N VAL A 317 -17.86 15.46 6.15
CA VAL A 317 -19.28 15.85 6.25
C VAL A 317 -20.21 14.71 5.82
N LEU A 318 -19.83 13.96 4.78
CA LEU A 318 -20.64 12.87 4.24
C LEU A 318 -20.43 11.53 4.95
N ASP A 319 -19.33 11.36 5.69
CA ASP A 319 -18.98 10.09 6.33
C ASP A 319 -19.85 9.77 7.54
N GLY A 320 -21.04 9.26 7.28
CA GLY A 320 -21.92 8.64 8.28
C GLY A 320 -21.75 7.11 8.39
N CYS A 321 -20.65 6.55 7.87
CA CYS A 321 -20.44 5.11 7.84
C CYS A 321 -20.14 4.55 9.24
N ARG A 322 -20.74 3.38 9.55
CA ARG A 322 -20.50 2.68 10.82
C ARG A 322 -19.24 1.82 10.82
N THR A 323 -18.70 1.51 9.66
CA THR A 323 -17.54 0.63 9.50
C THR A 323 -16.41 1.34 8.77
N SER A 324 -15.17 1.02 9.09
CA SER A 324 -14.00 1.54 8.40
C SER A 324 -14.01 1.23 6.91
N MET A 325 -14.51 0.05 6.53
CA MET A 325 -14.66 -0.36 5.13
C MET A 325 -15.66 0.54 4.38
N GLY A 326 -16.79 0.89 5.00
CA GLY A 326 -17.74 1.83 4.41
C GLY A 326 -17.14 3.21 4.19
N SER A 327 -16.40 3.74 5.16
CA SER A 327 -15.70 5.03 5.04
C SER A 327 -14.67 5.00 3.91
N ARG A 328 -13.89 3.93 3.77
CA ARG A 328 -12.92 3.75 2.67
C ARG A 328 -13.62 3.73 1.32
N THR A 329 -14.72 2.98 1.20
CA THR A 329 -15.53 2.92 -0.02
C THR A 329 -16.08 4.28 -0.41
N LEU A 330 -16.62 5.04 0.56
CA LEU A 330 -17.09 6.40 0.34
C LEU A 330 -15.96 7.32 -0.14
N LYS A 331 -14.79 7.25 0.50
CA LYS A 331 -13.61 8.02 0.08
C LYS A 331 -13.19 7.68 -1.34
N LYS A 332 -13.19 6.39 -1.70
CA LYS A 332 -12.90 5.92 -3.07
C LYS A 332 -13.89 6.50 -4.08
N TRP A 333 -15.17 6.52 -3.79
CA TRP A 333 -16.20 7.08 -4.69
C TRP A 333 -16.05 8.59 -4.88
N LEU A 334 -15.77 9.33 -3.81
CA LEU A 334 -15.54 10.77 -3.90
C LEU A 334 -14.28 11.11 -4.71
N ASN A 335 -13.25 10.28 -4.62
CA ASN A 335 -12.02 10.43 -5.38
C ASN A 335 -12.17 10.01 -6.85
N ASN A 336 -13.14 9.12 -7.17
CA ASN A 336 -13.36 8.57 -8.51
C ASN A 336 -14.83 8.77 -8.94
N PRO A 337 -15.31 10.01 -9.09
CA PRO A 337 -16.69 10.26 -9.48
C PRO A 337 -16.93 9.72 -10.88
N LEU A 338 -17.95 8.86 -11.02
CA LEU A 338 -18.27 8.24 -12.29
C LEU A 338 -18.90 9.27 -13.26
N ARG A 339 -18.48 9.21 -14.54
CA ARG A 339 -19.03 10.04 -15.59
C ARG A 339 -20.46 9.60 -15.98
N SER A 340 -20.71 8.29 -15.97
CA SER A 340 -22.03 7.75 -16.27
C SER A 340 -22.96 7.85 -15.07
N ARG A 341 -24.06 8.59 -15.21
CA ARG A 341 -25.13 8.68 -14.20
C ARG A 341 -25.72 7.31 -13.87
N GLU A 342 -25.90 6.45 -14.87
CA GLU A 342 -26.45 5.11 -14.70
C GLU A 342 -25.52 4.22 -13.83
N LYS A 343 -24.21 4.23 -14.14
CA LYS A 343 -23.21 3.51 -13.33
C LYS A 343 -23.19 4.04 -11.87
N ALA A 344 -23.25 5.37 -11.70
CA ALA A 344 -23.27 6.00 -10.38
C ALA A 344 -24.52 5.63 -9.57
N LEU A 345 -25.70 5.65 -10.18
CA LEU A 345 -26.95 5.22 -9.54
C LEU A 345 -26.92 3.73 -9.19
N SER A 346 -26.41 2.87 -10.09
CA SER A 346 -26.26 1.43 -9.80
C SER A 346 -25.34 1.18 -8.61
N MET A 347 -24.23 1.90 -8.49
CA MET A 347 -23.34 1.80 -7.32
C MET A 347 -24.02 2.24 -6.04
N ALA A 348 -24.70 3.39 -6.07
CA ALA A 348 -25.45 3.90 -4.92
C ALA A 348 -26.56 2.91 -4.49
N PHE A 349 -27.26 2.32 -5.45
CA PHE A 349 -28.29 1.33 -5.19
C PHE A 349 -27.73 0.06 -4.54
N LYS A 350 -26.59 -0.47 -5.04
CA LYS A 350 -25.92 -1.62 -4.41
C LYS A 350 -25.55 -1.34 -2.96
N ALA A 351 -25.03 -0.14 -2.67
CA ALA A 351 -24.68 0.26 -1.31
C ALA A 351 -25.88 0.35 -0.38
N VAL A 352 -27.01 0.88 -0.86
CA VAL A 352 -28.27 0.94 -0.10
C VAL A 352 -28.84 -0.45 0.13
N PHE A 353 -28.79 -1.31 -0.89
CA PHE A 353 -29.32 -2.67 -0.80
C PHE A 353 -28.55 -3.56 0.18
N VAL A 354 -27.23 -3.51 0.18
CA VAL A 354 -26.38 -4.19 1.17
C VAL A 354 -26.71 -3.71 2.59
N ARG A 355 -26.93 -2.39 2.76
CA ARG A 355 -27.34 -1.83 4.04
C ARG A 355 -28.73 -2.34 4.48
N SER A 356 -29.67 -2.46 3.55
CA SER A 356 -31.02 -2.99 3.83
C SER A 356 -31.01 -4.47 4.17
N SER A 357 -30.20 -5.29 3.51
CA SER A 357 -30.12 -6.74 3.78
C SER A 357 -29.55 -7.04 5.17
N ILE A 358 -28.68 -6.19 5.70
CA ILE A 358 -28.16 -6.31 7.08
C ILE A 358 -29.16 -5.79 8.12
N THR A 359 -30.09 -4.90 7.73
CA THR A 359 -31.12 -4.30 8.62
C THR A 359 -32.48 -4.96 8.48
N LEU A 360 -32.70 -5.83 7.51
CA LEU A 360 -33.99 -6.44 7.14
C LEU A 360 -34.52 -7.49 8.13
N GLY A 361 -33.95 -7.59 9.34
CA GLY A 361 -34.63 -8.23 10.47
C GLY A 361 -35.80 -7.42 11.06
N SER A 362 -36.01 -6.13 10.71
CA SER A 362 -36.99 -5.30 11.42
C SER A 362 -37.70 -4.15 10.69
N CYS A 363 -37.49 -3.89 9.39
CA CYS A 363 -38.20 -2.76 8.73
C CYS A 363 -38.46 -2.95 7.24
N LEU A 364 -39.41 -3.82 6.88
CA LEU A 364 -40.00 -3.94 5.53
C LEU A 364 -41.33 -3.20 5.44
N SER A 365 -41.42 -1.93 5.80
CA SER A 365 -42.67 -1.19 5.64
C SER A 365 -42.50 0.32 5.35
N SER A 366 -41.60 0.66 4.41
CA SER A 366 -41.60 2.03 3.87
C SER A 366 -42.14 2.03 2.45
N PRO A 367 -43.32 2.66 2.19
CA PRO A 367 -43.96 2.70 0.87
C PRO A 367 -43.13 3.42 -0.20
N THR A 368 -42.16 4.26 0.19
CA THR A 368 -41.28 5.02 -0.73
C THR A 368 -40.27 4.12 -1.44
N ILE A 369 -39.77 3.08 -0.77
CA ILE A 369 -38.81 2.12 -1.35
C ILE A 369 -39.52 1.18 -2.33
N THR A 370 -40.75 0.79 -2.01
CA THR A 370 -41.57 -0.10 -2.87
C THR A 370 -41.97 0.62 -4.16
N ALA A 371 -42.31 1.91 -4.10
CA ALA A 371 -42.65 2.73 -5.27
C ALA A 371 -41.45 2.96 -6.18
N PHE A 372 -40.25 3.20 -5.62
CA PHE A 372 -39.02 3.36 -6.40
C PHE A 372 -38.60 2.06 -7.10
N MET A 373 -38.76 0.91 -6.42
CA MET A 373 -38.49 -0.42 -6.97
C MET A 373 -39.46 -0.82 -8.10
N ALA A 374 -40.71 -0.37 -8.04
CA ALA A 374 -41.70 -0.61 -9.08
C ALA A 374 -41.42 0.22 -10.34
N GLN A 375 -40.91 1.43 -10.19
CA GLN A 375 -40.60 2.33 -11.31
C GLN A 375 -39.36 1.91 -12.09
N GLU A 376 -38.35 1.32 -11.43
CA GLU A 376 -37.17 0.79 -12.11
C GLU A 376 -37.44 -0.54 -12.82
N ARG A 377 -38.33 -1.39 -12.30
CA ARG A 377 -38.76 -2.61 -13.01
C ARG A 377 -39.48 -2.33 -14.33
N ALA A 378 -40.12 -1.17 -14.46
CA ALA A 378 -40.80 -0.75 -15.69
C ALA A 378 -39.84 -0.22 -16.79
N ASN A 379 -38.61 0.18 -16.43
CA ASN A 379 -37.64 0.80 -17.33
C ASN A 379 -36.38 -0.03 -17.61
N ALA A 380 -36.24 -1.25 -17.08
CA ALA A 380 -35.09 -2.11 -17.35
C ALA A 380 -35.43 -3.12 -18.47
N PRO A 381 -34.63 -3.25 -19.52
CA PRO A 381 -34.72 -4.39 -20.40
C PRO A 381 -34.36 -5.65 -19.61
N VAL A 382 -35.28 -6.61 -19.65
CA VAL A 382 -35.24 -7.89 -18.95
C VAL A 382 -34.00 -8.69 -19.38
N VAL A 383 -32.98 -8.74 -18.56
CA VAL A 383 -32.04 -9.85 -18.51
C VAL A 383 -31.77 -10.15 -17.02
N ILE A 384 -32.70 -10.85 -16.40
CA ILE A 384 -32.44 -11.56 -15.15
C ILE A 384 -32.40 -13.02 -15.53
N SER A 385 -31.19 -13.58 -15.69
CA SER A 385 -31.01 -15.02 -15.60
C SER A 385 -31.29 -15.41 -14.14
N THR A 386 -32.33 -16.20 -13.97
CA THR A 386 -32.68 -16.87 -12.73
C THR A 386 -31.51 -17.67 -12.22
N CYS A 387 -30.81 -17.17 -11.25
CA CYS A 387 -29.94 -18.00 -10.41
C CYS A 387 -30.77 -18.44 -9.21
N GLU A 388 -30.99 -19.73 -9.12
CA GLU A 388 -31.83 -20.46 -8.21
C GLU A 388 -31.57 -20.11 -6.75
N ALA A 389 -32.56 -19.52 -6.13
CA ALA A 389 -32.73 -19.54 -4.69
C ALA A 389 -33.51 -20.85 -4.30
N SER A 390 -32.80 -21.95 -4.29
CA SER A 390 -33.30 -23.23 -3.76
C SER A 390 -32.15 -23.97 -3.08
N SER A 391 -31.86 -23.61 -1.84
CA SER A 391 -31.35 -24.51 -0.81
C SER A 391 -30.81 -23.72 0.37
N MET A 392 -31.66 -23.29 1.27
CA MET A 392 -31.35 -23.04 2.68
C MET A 392 -32.65 -22.77 3.45
N ILE A 393 -33.50 -23.79 3.50
CA ILE A 393 -34.45 -24.00 4.60
C ILE A 393 -34.47 -25.53 4.82
N THR A 394 -33.65 -25.99 5.71
CA THR A 394 -33.88 -27.10 6.66
C THR A 394 -32.83 -26.95 7.76
#